data_db20e35fe23a2482d5a98bb8f75fe084
#
_entry.id   db20e35fe23a2482d5a98bb8f75fe084
#
_cell.length_a   1.000
_cell.length_b   1.000
_cell.length_c   1.000
_cell.angle_alpha   90.00
_cell.angle_beta   90.00
_cell.angle_gamma   90.00
#
_symmetry.space_group_name_H-M   'P 1'
#
loop_
_entity.id
_entity.type
_entity.pdbx_description
1 polymer ?
#
loop_
_entity_poly.entity_id
_entity_poly.type
_entity_poly.pdbx_seq_one_letter_code
_entity_poly.pdbx_strand_id
1 'polypeptide(L)'
;LTGYVKEEFERLQGLHPGLYKHHIELIPGKGHSIDYRPTTPWLKQYTRNPYPKYVYWEDFEMDGLHRKGFYNLFVKERPNDDINARTRYEMSITDNHITLNVDNVVYETVQKDPRWGIEMKFRKNYTPAAKGKVIIYLCDELVDLKKEITVTVNGKQAFQGKVKPDLTNMVNSCAAFFDPQRIYPAAIEVTL
;
A
#
# COMPACT_ATOMS: atom_id res chain seq x y z
N LEU A 1 8.33 -20.34 13.12
CA LEU A 1 7.96 -19.13 12.36
C LEU A 1 6.47 -19.07 12.01
N THR A 2 5.90 -20.12 11.39
CA THR A 2 4.48 -20.13 10.98
C THR A 2 3.51 -19.91 12.15
N GLY A 3 3.83 -20.43 13.35
CA GLY A 3 3.04 -20.16 14.55
C GLY A 3 2.95 -18.67 14.89
N TYR A 4 4.07 -17.95 14.89
CA TYR A 4 4.10 -16.51 15.13
C TYR A 4 3.29 -15.71 14.10
N VAL A 5 3.36 -16.11 12.81
CA VAL A 5 2.57 -15.47 11.76
C VAL A 5 1.08 -15.66 12.00
N LYS A 6 0.65 -16.87 12.39
CA LYS A 6 -0.73 -17.17 12.72
C LYS A 6 -1.24 -16.34 13.89
N GLU A 7 -0.49 -16.33 15.00
CA GLU A 7 -0.81 -15.56 16.20
C GLU A 7 -0.96 -14.05 15.91
N GLU A 8 -0.08 -13.51 15.06
CA GLU A 8 -0.13 -12.09 14.69
C GLU A 8 -1.34 -11.76 13.82
N PHE A 9 -1.70 -12.62 12.86
CA PHE A 9 -2.93 -12.43 12.06
C PHE A 9 -4.18 -12.54 12.92
N GLU A 10 -4.24 -13.48 13.86
CA GLU A 10 -5.35 -13.61 14.80
C GLU A 10 -5.47 -12.37 15.70
N ARG A 11 -4.34 -11.85 16.20
CA ARG A 11 -4.30 -10.62 16.98
C ARG A 11 -4.82 -9.41 16.19
N LEU A 12 -4.35 -9.24 14.93
CA LEU A 12 -4.77 -8.13 14.06
C LEU A 12 -6.25 -8.23 13.69
N GLN A 13 -6.75 -9.43 13.43
CA GLN A 13 -8.17 -9.65 13.17
C GLN A 13 -9.04 -9.35 14.39
N GLY A 14 -8.56 -9.65 15.60
CA GLY A 14 -9.22 -9.30 16.85
C GLY A 14 -9.32 -7.80 17.06
N LEU A 15 -8.29 -7.03 16.69
CA LEU A 15 -8.26 -5.57 16.77
C LEU A 15 -9.12 -4.92 15.66
N HIS A 16 -9.18 -5.52 14.48
CA HIS A 16 -9.84 -4.98 13.30
C HIS A 16 -10.71 -6.05 12.62
N PRO A 17 -11.87 -6.40 13.19
CA PRO A 17 -12.73 -7.45 12.67
C PRO A 17 -13.07 -7.26 11.18
N GLY A 18 -12.84 -8.31 10.39
CA GLY A 18 -13.17 -8.32 8.96
C GLY A 18 -12.10 -7.75 8.01
N LEU A 19 -11.03 -7.12 8.53
CA LEU A 19 -9.96 -6.57 7.68
C LEU A 19 -8.89 -7.61 7.33
N TYR A 20 -8.29 -8.26 8.29
CA TYR A 20 -7.17 -9.18 8.07
C TYR A 20 -7.66 -10.59 7.78
N LYS A 21 -8.34 -10.78 6.63
CA LYS A 21 -8.84 -12.08 6.20
C LYS A 21 -7.68 -13.01 5.90
N HIS A 22 -7.62 -14.12 6.64
CA HIS A 22 -6.56 -15.11 6.48
C HIS A 22 -7.09 -16.53 6.71
N HIS A 23 -6.36 -17.49 6.19
CA HIS A 23 -6.51 -18.89 6.51
C HIS A 23 -5.11 -19.50 6.66
N ILE A 24 -4.75 -19.86 7.89
CA ILE A 24 -3.43 -20.42 8.21
C ILE A 24 -3.66 -21.77 8.92
N GLU A 25 -3.27 -22.84 8.26
CA GLU A 25 -3.32 -24.18 8.80
C GLU A 25 -1.89 -24.66 9.12
N LEU A 26 -1.70 -25.15 10.35
CA LEU A 26 -0.46 -25.79 10.77
C LEU A 26 -0.65 -27.30 10.69
N ILE A 27 0.10 -27.97 9.81
CA ILE A 27 0.02 -29.41 9.62
C ILE A 27 1.21 -30.06 10.33
N PRO A 28 1.00 -30.72 11.49
CA PRO A 28 2.09 -31.36 12.23
C PRO A 28 2.75 -32.47 11.41
N GLY A 29 4.07 -32.62 11.61
CA GLY A 29 4.84 -33.71 10.97
C GLY A 29 5.12 -33.55 9.47
N LYS A 30 4.64 -32.46 8.84
CA LYS A 30 5.00 -32.11 7.46
C LYS A 30 6.09 -31.02 7.46
N GLY A 31 7.14 -31.24 6.66
CA GLY A 31 8.18 -30.26 6.42
C GLY A 31 7.72 -29.19 5.42
N HIS A 32 8.50 -28.93 4.36
CA HIS A 32 8.17 -27.95 3.31
C HIS A 32 7.17 -28.45 2.26
N SER A 33 6.45 -29.54 2.54
CA SER A 33 5.39 -30.05 1.65
C SER A 33 4.13 -29.22 1.78
N ILE A 34 3.69 -28.60 0.69
CA ILE A 34 2.53 -27.70 0.65
C ILE A 34 1.39 -28.37 -0.13
N ASP A 35 0.18 -28.35 0.43
CA ASP A 35 -1.04 -28.72 -0.28
C ASP A 35 -1.77 -27.45 -0.75
N TYR A 36 -1.76 -27.20 -2.06
CA TYR A 36 -2.40 -26.03 -2.66
C TYR A 36 -3.90 -26.20 -2.94
N ARG A 37 -4.45 -27.41 -2.80
CA ARG A 37 -5.85 -27.72 -3.17
C ARG A 37 -6.88 -26.84 -2.47
N PRO A 38 -6.77 -26.51 -1.17
CA PRO A 38 -7.74 -25.65 -0.52
C PRO A 38 -7.57 -24.14 -0.83
N THR A 39 -6.44 -23.74 -1.38
CA THR A 39 -6.11 -22.31 -1.61
C THR A 39 -7.04 -21.65 -2.62
N THR A 40 -7.24 -22.28 -3.79
CA THR A 40 -8.07 -21.70 -4.85
C THR A 40 -9.55 -21.56 -4.46
N PRO A 41 -10.23 -22.57 -3.87
CA PRO A 41 -11.58 -22.42 -3.37
C PRO A 41 -11.73 -21.34 -2.31
N TRP A 42 -10.73 -21.19 -1.43
CA TRP A 42 -10.74 -20.14 -0.41
C TRP A 42 -10.58 -18.75 -1.02
N LEU A 43 -9.64 -18.54 -1.95
CA LEU A 43 -9.42 -17.26 -2.63
C LEU A 43 -10.62 -16.84 -3.49
N LYS A 44 -11.33 -17.79 -4.14
CA LYS A 44 -12.52 -17.50 -4.95
C LYS A 44 -13.70 -16.89 -4.18
N GLN A 45 -13.68 -16.94 -2.85
CA GLN A 45 -14.70 -16.32 -2.01
C GLN A 45 -14.55 -14.79 -1.93
N TYR A 46 -13.43 -14.25 -2.42
CA TYR A 46 -13.09 -12.83 -2.30
C TYR A 46 -12.89 -12.19 -3.66
N THR A 47 -13.42 -10.99 -3.80
CA THR A 47 -13.18 -10.13 -4.96
C THR A 47 -12.34 -8.94 -4.52
N ARG A 48 -11.31 -8.63 -5.31
CA ARG A 48 -10.52 -7.44 -5.07
C ARG A 48 -11.35 -6.17 -5.34
N ASN A 49 -11.30 -5.20 -4.43
CA ASN A 49 -11.71 -3.84 -4.73
C ASN A 49 -10.57 -3.13 -5.49
N PRO A 50 -10.73 -2.76 -6.76
CA PRO A 50 -9.67 -2.07 -7.51
C PRO A 50 -9.54 -0.59 -7.15
N TYR A 51 -10.55 0.00 -6.48
CA TYR A 51 -10.64 1.42 -6.14
C TYR A 51 -10.82 1.64 -4.62
N PRO A 52 -9.88 1.18 -3.78
CA PRO A 52 -9.98 1.39 -2.34
C PRO A 52 -9.80 2.87 -2.01
N LYS A 53 -10.69 3.39 -1.15
CA LYS A 53 -10.59 4.77 -0.63
C LYS A 53 -9.63 4.90 0.56
N TYR A 54 -9.09 3.81 1.04
CA TYR A 54 -8.00 3.76 2.00
C TYR A 54 -6.92 2.84 1.48
N VAL A 55 -5.69 3.34 1.43
CA VAL A 55 -4.51 2.60 0.98
C VAL A 55 -3.41 2.78 2.01
N TYR A 56 -2.86 1.67 2.48
CA TYR A 56 -1.64 1.63 3.28
C TYR A 56 -0.61 0.79 2.54
N TRP A 57 0.51 1.39 2.21
CA TRP A 57 1.60 0.73 1.51
C TRP A 57 2.94 1.11 2.13
N GLU A 58 3.74 0.12 2.44
CA GLU A 58 5.11 0.29 2.86
C GLU A 58 6.03 -0.24 1.76
N ASP A 59 6.69 0.68 1.07
CA ASP A 59 7.66 0.37 0.03
C ASP A 59 9.02 0.07 0.64
N PHE A 60 9.63 -1.01 0.19
CA PHE A 60 10.98 -1.44 0.55
C PHE A 60 11.64 -2.10 -0.65
N GLU A 61 12.96 -2.16 -0.61
CA GLU A 61 13.77 -2.79 -1.65
C GLU A 61 13.44 -4.29 -1.77
N MET A 62 13.26 -4.75 -3.00
CA MET A 62 13.16 -6.17 -3.38
C MET A 62 14.00 -6.42 -4.62
N ASP A 63 15.01 -7.26 -4.49
CA ASP A 63 15.93 -7.64 -5.58
C ASP A 63 16.60 -6.43 -6.28
N GLY A 64 17.04 -5.45 -5.49
CA GLY A 64 17.68 -4.24 -5.97
C GLY A 64 16.71 -3.18 -6.53
N LEU A 65 15.40 -3.38 -6.37
CA LEU A 65 14.39 -2.51 -6.95
C LEU A 65 13.33 -2.09 -5.92
N HIS A 66 12.75 -0.92 -6.15
CA HIS A 66 11.56 -0.45 -5.46
C HIS A 66 10.34 -0.53 -6.39
N ARG A 67 9.17 -0.84 -5.82
CA ARG A 67 7.92 -0.76 -6.58
C ARG A 67 7.57 0.70 -6.83
N LYS A 68 7.21 1.02 -8.08
CA LYS A 68 6.82 2.38 -8.46
C LYS A 68 5.34 2.68 -8.21
N GLY A 69 4.51 1.66 -7.95
CA GLY A 69 3.08 1.91 -7.81
C GLY A 69 2.34 0.91 -6.94
N PHE A 70 1.29 1.40 -6.27
CA PHE A 70 0.38 0.60 -5.47
C PHE A 70 -1.04 1.19 -5.55
N TYR A 71 -2.00 0.40 -6.02
CA TYR A 71 -3.35 0.86 -6.38
C TYR A 71 -3.30 2.08 -7.31
N ASN A 72 -3.77 3.24 -6.88
CA ASN A 72 -3.81 4.47 -7.66
C ASN A 72 -2.67 5.45 -7.31
N LEU A 73 -1.69 5.03 -6.50
CA LEU A 73 -0.47 5.79 -6.21
C LEU A 73 0.67 5.36 -7.13
N PHE A 74 1.40 6.33 -7.67
CA PHE A 74 2.62 6.09 -8.45
C PHE A 74 3.74 7.01 -7.95
N VAL A 75 4.86 6.43 -7.55
CA VAL A 75 6.04 7.14 -7.06
C VAL A 75 6.90 7.57 -8.25
N LYS A 76 6.86 8.85 -8.55
CA LYS A 76 7.66 9.46 -9.63
C LYS A 76 9.09 9.72 -9.17
N GLU A 77 9.24 10.27 -7.96
CA GLU A 77 10.52 10.51 -7.31
C GLU A 77 10.44 9.98 -5.88
N ARG A 78 11.38 9.11 -5.49
CA ARG A 78 11.41 8.53 -4.16
C ARG A 78 11.77 9.59 -3.10
N PRO A 79 11.22 9.48 -1.88
CA PRO A 79 11.53 10.37 -0.77
C PRO A 79 12.96 10.23 -0.25
N ASN A 80 13.61 9.10 -0.50
CA ASN A 80 14.95 8.80 -0.03
C ASN A 80 15.78 8.15 -1.15
N ASP A 81 17.02 8.57 -1.29
CA ASP A 81 17.96 8.08 -2.31
C ASP A 81 18.63 6.76 -1.88
N ASP A 82 18.67 6.44 -0.57
CA ASP A 82 19.17 5.17 -0.08
C ASP A 82 18.25 4.03 -0.56
N ILE A 83 18.85 3.06 -1.27
CA ILE A 83 18.13 1.89 -1.77
C ILE A 83 17.50 1.06 -0.63
N ASN A 84 18.09 1.03 0.55
CA ASN A 84 17.59 0.26 1.68
C ASN A 84 16.53 1.01 2.50
N ALA A 85 16.30 2.30 2.22
CA ALA A 85 15.30 3.07 2.93
C ALA A 85 13.89 2.58 2.64
N ARG A 86 13.08 2.48 3.70
CA ARG A 86 11.67 2.16 3.63
C ARG A 86 10.83 3.42 3.63
N THR A 87 9.75 3.41 2.88
CA THR A 87 8.80 4.53 2.82
C THR A 87 7.39 4.03 3.03
N ARG A 88 6.65 4.65 3.95
CA ARG A 88 5.22 4.44 4.12
C ARG A 88 4.45 5.46 3.28
N TYR A 89 3.45 4.97 2.57
CA TYR A 89 2.43 5.77 1.90
C TYR A 89 1.08 5.38 2.48
N GLU A 90 0.41 6.32 3.10
CA GLU A 90 -0.92 6.13 3.66
C GLU A 90 -1.86 7.18 3.07
N MET A 91 -2.85 6.73 2.32
CA MET A 91 -3.81 7.60 1.66
C MET A 91 -5.23 7.26 2.09
N SER A 92 -6.02 8.29 2.36
CA SER A 92 -7.46 8.19 2.54
C SER A 92 -8.19 9.17 1.65
N ILE A 93 -9.37 8.76 1.17
CA ILE A 93 -10.25 9.59 0.34
C ILE A 93 -11.62 9.67 1.03
N THR A 94 -12.05 10.86 1.34
CA THR A 94 -13.39 11.16 1.86
C THR A 94 -14.03 12.21 0.95
N ASP A 95 -15.09 11.83 0.25
CA ASP A 95 -15.67 12.64 -0.82
C ASP A 95 -14.61 13.08 -1.84
N ASN A 96 -14.39 14.39 -2.01
CA ASN A 96 -13.35 14.95 -2.88
C ASN A 96 -12.11 15.45 -2.12
N HIS A 97 -11.95 15.04 -0.88
CA HIS A 97 -10.75 15.34 -0.08
C HIS A 97 -9.83 14.10 0.01
N ILE A 98 -8.61 14.24 -0.43
CA ILE A 98 -7.56 13.22 -0.41
C ILE A 98 -6.52 13.63 0.63
N THR A 99 -6.27 12.76 1.60
CA THR A 99 -5.17 12.92 2.56
C THR A 99 -4.11 11.88 2.24
N LEU A 100 -2.88 12.31 2.01
CA LEU A 100 -1.72 11.48 1.78
C LEU A 100 -0.65 11.76 2.83
N ASN A 101 -0.31 10.76 3.63
CA ASN A 101 0.84 10.80 4.53
C ASN A 101 1.96 9.96 3.94
N VAL A 102 3.15 10.54 3.85
CA VAL A 102 4.36 9.88 3.35
C VAL A 102 5.45 10.03 4.37
N ASP A 103 5.99 8.91 4.85
CA ASP A 103 7.02 8.88 5.89
C ASP A 103 8.20 7.99 5.50
N ASN A 104 9.39 8.41 5.88
CA ASN A 104 10.52 7.51 5.99
C ASN A 104 10.30 6.61 7.22
N VAL A 105 10.57 5.31 7.08
CA VAL A 105 10.33 4.33 8.14
C VAL A 105 11.64 3.68 8.55
N VAL A 106 11.92 3.72 9.85
CA VAL A 106 13.06 3.02 10.45
C VAL A 106 12.54 1.93 11.38
N TYR A 107 13.01 0.70 11.16
CA TYR A 107 12.70 -0.45 11.99
C TYR A 107 13.73 -0.62 13.09
N GLU A 108 13.25 -0.68 14.32
CA GLU A 108 14.05 -1.05 15.50
C GLU A 108 13.60 -2.44 15.95
N THR A 109 14.51 -3.41 15.97
CA THR A 109 14.21 -4.76 16.42
C THR A 109 14.04 -4.78 17.94
N VAL A 110 12.85 -5.14 18.41
CA VAL A 110 12.53 -5.22 19.84
C VAL A 110 12.47 -6.65 20.39
N GLN A 111 12.40 -7.64 19.51
CA GLN A 111 12.41 -9.05 19.88
C GLN A 111 13.05 -9.92 18.79
N LYS A 112 13.94 -10.84 19.23
CA LYS A 112 14.53 -11.88 18.38
C LYS A 112 14.13 -13.26 18.87
N ASP A 113 14.01 -14.22 17.95
CA ASP A 113 13.91 -15.64 18.31
C ASP A 113 15.17 -16.09 19.00
N PRO A 114 15.09 -16.70 20.20
CA PRO A 114 16.27 -17.05 20.99
C PRO A 114 17.11 -18.19 20.37
N ARG A 115 16.50 -19.02 19.52
CA ARG A 115 17.16 -20.18 18.91
C ARG A 115 17.86 -19.82 17.60
N TRP A 116 17.24 -18.99 16.79
CA TRP A 116 17.67 -18.71 15.42
C TRP A 116 18.19 -17.29 15.22
N GLY A 117 18.04 -16.41 16.24
CA GLY A 117 18.42 -15.00 16.13
C GLY A 117 17.57 -14.19 15.14
N ILE A 118 16.48 -14.77 14.64
CA ILE A 118 15.60 -14.12 13.66
C ILE A 118 14.82 -13.00 14.34
N GLU A 119 14.78 -11.86 13.69
CA GLU A 119 14.03 -10.70 14.16
C GLU A 119 12.53 -10.97 14.04
N MET A 120 11.82 -10.90 15.19
CA MET A 120 10.42 -11.31 15.30
C MET A 120 9.46 -10.15 15.48
N LYS A 121 9.88 -9.10 16.19
CA LYS A 121 9.06 -7.91 16.41
C LYS A 121 9.89 -6.65 16.20
N PHE A 122 9.21 -5.63 15.69
CA PHE A 122 9.82 -4.35 15.37
C PHE A 122 9.00 -3.22 15.98
N ARG A 123 9.69 -2.17 16.41
CA ARG A 123 9.13 -0.84 16.58
C ARG A 123 9.37 -0.09 15.29
N LYS A 124 8.32 0.55 14.75
CA LYS A 124 8.42 1.38 13.56
C LYS A 124 8.47 2.85 13.99
N ASN A 125 9.51 3.53 13.59
CA ASN A 125 9.68 4.97 13.80
C ASN A 125 9.42 5.68 12.47
N TYR A 126 8.50 6.66 12.47
CA TYR A 126 8.07 7.38 11.29
C TYR A 126 8.59 8.82 11.32
N THR A 127 9.11 9.30 10.20
CA THR A 127 9.52 10.69 10.01
C THR A 127 8.92 11.19 8.70
N PRO A 128 8.11 12.27 8.71
CA PRO A 128 7.53 12.80 7.49
C PRO A 128 8.56 13.03 6.40
N ALA A 129 8.27 12.58 5.19
CA ALA A 129 9.13 12.79 4.04
C ALA A 129 9.13 14.27 3.65
N ALA A 130 10.34 14.81 3.36
CA ALA A 130 10.54 16.22 3.02
C ALA A 130 10.85 16.44 1.53
N LYS A 131 10.96 15.39 0.75
CA LYS A 131 11.22 15.43 -0.70
C LYS A 131 10.59 14.23 -1.39
N GLY A 132 10.39 14.33 -2.69
CA GLY A 132 9.82 13.29 -3.52
C GLY A 132 8.59 13.78 -4.30
N LYS A 133 8.14 12.97 -5.24
CA LYS A 133 6.93 13.25 -6.02
C LYS A 133 6.06 12.01 -6.16
N VAL A 134 4.79 12.19 -5.96
CA VAL A 134 3.78 11.14 -6.09
C VAL A 134 2.70 11.58 -7.06
N ILE A 135 2.31 10.69 -7.96
CA ILE A 135 1.13 10.87 -8.80
C ILE A 135 -0.02 10.09 -8.16
N ILE A 136 -1.13 10.76 -7.93
CA ILE A 136 -2.40 10.19 -7.46
C ILE A 136 -3.30 10.08 -8.68
N TYR A 137 -3.52 8.87 -9.17
CA TYR A 137 -4.44 8.62 -10.27
C TYR A 137 -5.89 8.57 -9.76
N LEU A 138 -6.84 9.09 -10.56
CA LEU A 138 -8.22 9.32 -10.15
C LEU A 138 -9.21 8.88 -11.22
N CYS A 139 -10.36 8.41 -10.75
CA CYS A 139 -11.55 8.06 -11.53
C CYS A 139 -12.81 8.36 -10.73
N ASP A 140 -13.98 8.26 -11.36
CA ASP A 140 -15.27 8.58 -10.74
C ASP A 140 -15.62 7.63 -9.57
N GLU A 141 -15.04 6.43 -9.48
CA GLU A 141 -15.18 5.52 -8.35
C GLU A 141 -14.45 6.00 -7.08
N LEU A 142 -13.43 6.83 -7.26
CA LEU A 142 -12.65 7.38 -6.14
C LEU A 142 -13.16 8.75 -5.69
N VAL A 143 -13.42 9.66 -6.64
CA VAL A 143 -13.83 11.06 -6.41
C VAL A 143 -14.82 11.52 -7.47
N ASP A 144 -15.58 12.57 -7.22
CA ASP A 144 -16.41 13.23 -8.25
C ASP A 144 -15.53 14.17 -9.09
N LEU A 145 -15.13 13.73 -10.29
CA LEU A 145 -14.26 14.51 -11.20
C LEU A 145 -14.91 15.82 -11.71
N LYS A 146 -16.22 16.02 -11.51
CA LYS A 146 -16.92 17.25 -11.90
C LYS A 146 -16.75 18.37 -10.87
N LYS A 147 -16.35 18.03 -9.65
CA LYS A 147 -16.15 18.95 -8.53
C LYS A 147 -14.66 19.27 -8.31
N GLU A 148 -14.42 20.28 -7.49
CA GLU A 148 -13.06 20.54 -7.00
C GLU A 148 -12.58 19.39 -6.11
N ILE A 149 -11.30 19.09 -6.22
CA ILE A 149 -10.60 18.09 -5.41
C ILE A 149 -9.57 18.82 -4.57
N THR A 150 -9.49 18.47 -3.30
CA THR A 150 -8.44 18.96 -2.39
C THR A 150 -7.51 17.81 -2.04
N VAL A 151 -6.20 18.05 -2.12
CA VAL A 151 -5.17 17.09 -1.66
C VAL A 151 -4.36 17.73 -0.55
N THR A 152 -4.30 17.02 0.58
CA THR A 152 -3.45 17.36 1.71
C THR A 152 -2.33 16.31 1.81
N VAL A 153 -1.08 16.77 1.85
CA VAL A 153 0.11 15.93 2.00
C VAL A 153 0.82 16.28 3.30
N ASN A 154 1.04 15.31 4.16
CA ASN A 154 1.68 15.48 5.47
C ASN A 154 1.10 16.70 6.25
N GLY A 155 -0.23 16.84 6.23
CA GLY A 155 -0.97 17.91 6.91
C GLY A 155 -0.96 19.28 6.20
N LYS A 156 -0.32 19.42 5.04
CA LYS A 156 -0.29 20.66 4.26
C LYS A 156 -1.09 20.52 2.97
N GLN A 157 -1.87 21.53 2.61
CA GLN A 157 -2.59 21.53 1.33
C GLN A 157 -1.58 21.58 0.17
N ALA A 158 -1.59 20.55 -0.67
CA ALA A 158 -0.70 20.39 -1.82
C ALA A 158 -1.41 20.71 -3.15
N PHE A 159 -2.73 20.55 -3.19
CA PHE A 159 -3.53 20.82 -4.39
C PHE A 159 -4.96 21.20 -4.00
N GLN A 160 -5.55 22.12 -4.76
CA GLN A 160 -6.99 22.39 -4.78
C GLN A 160 -7.40 22.85 -6.18
N GLY A 161 -8.39 22.21 -6.77
CA GLY A 161 -8.91 22.59 -8.07
C GLY A 161 -9.65 21.44 -8.78
N LYS A 162 -10.07 21.74 -10.01
CA LYS A 162 -10.71 20.75 -10.90
C LYS A 162 -9.66 20.03 -11.71
N VAL A 163 -9.84 18.73 -11.88
CA VAL A 163 -8.99 17.87 -12.70
C VAL A 163 -9.78 17.44 -13.93
N LYS A 164 -9.18 17.57 -15.10
CA LYS A 164 -9.82 17.14 -16.36
C LYS A 164 -9.35 15.75 -16.75
N PRO A 165 -10.26 14.87 -17.19
CA PRO A 165 -9.87 13.62 -17.83
C PRO A 165 -8.97 13.87 -19.06
N ASP A 166 -7.92 13.04 -19.21
CA ASP A 166 -6.96 13.09 -20.30
C ASP A 166 -6.54 11.67 -20.69
N LEU A 167 -6.51 11.40 -21.98
CA LEU A 167 -6.11 10.11 -22.51
C LEU A 167 -4.66 9.74 -22.12
N THR A 168 -3.79 10.74 -21.97
CA THR A 168 -2.41 10.54 -21.49
C THR A 168 -2.38 9.87 -20.12
N ASN A 169 -3.26 10.26 -19.20
CA ASN A 169 -3.37 9.62 -17.89
C ASN A 169 -3.80 8.15 -18.00
N MET A 170 -4.74 7.84 -18.89
CA MET A 170 -5.19 6.46 -19.12
C MET A 170 -4.03 5.60 -19.65
N VAL A 171 -3.28 6.10 -20.66
CA VAL A 171 -2.12 5.39 -21.21
C VAL A 171 -1.04 5.19 -20.15
N ASN A 172 -0.70 6.24 -19.40
CA ASN A 172 0.34 6.18 -18.38
C ASN A 172 -0.04 5.24 -17.23
N SER A 173 -1.27 5.26 -16.75
CA SER A 173 -1.72 4.35 -15.69
C SER A 173 -1.81 2.91 -16.18
N CYS A 174 -2.25 2.67 -17.43
CA CYS A 174 -2.23 1.35 -18.03
C CYS A 174 -0.79 0.80 -18.09
N ALA A 175 0.17 1.60 -18.56
CA ALA A 175 1.58 1.22 -18.61
C ALA A 175 2.23 1.03 -17.25
N ALA A 176 1.82 1.83 -16.24
CA ALA A 176 2.37 1.76 -14.89
C ALA A 176 1.90 0.54 -14.10
N PHE A 177 0.64 0.14 -14.28
CA PHE A 177 0.01 -0.87 -13.43
C PHE A 177 -0.23 -2.21 -14.11
N PHE A 178 -0.24 -2.27 -15.45
CA PHE A 178 -0.55 -3.48 -16.25
C PHE A 178 -1.83 -4.20 -15.79
N ASP A 179 -2.86 -3.41 -15.43
CA ASP A 179 -4.09 -3.92 -14.84
C ASP A 179 -5.29 -3.21 -15.52
N PRO A 180 -6.17 -3.93 -16.23
CA PRO A 180 -7.29 -3.34 -16.96
C PRO A 180 -8.33 -2.67 -16.05
N GLN A 181 -8.34 -2.98 -14.76
CA GLN A 181 -9.19 -2.32 -13.76
C GLN A 181 -8.54 -1.08 -13.13
N ARG A 182 -7.31 -0.73 -13.53
CA ARG A 182 -6.54 0.38 -12.98
C ARG A 182 -6.11 1.35 -14.08
N ILE A 183 -7.04 1.65 -14.98
CA ILE A 183 -6.89 2.67 -16.01
C ILE A 183 -7.63 3.92 -15.53
N TYR A 184 -6.89 4.98 -15.27
CA TYR A 184 -7.40 6.19 -14.65
C TYR A 184 -7.38 7.36 -15.63
N PRO A 185 -8.55 8.05 -15.82
CA PRO A 185 -8.62 9.18 -16.74
C PRO A 185 -7.98 10.46 -16.21
N ALA A 186 -7.78 10.59 -14.91
CA ALA A 186 -7.28 11.81 -14.29
C ALA A 186 -6.12 11.52 -13.34
N ALA A 187 -5.29 12.53 -13.08
CA ALA A 187 -4.18 12.43 -12.14
C ALA A 187 -3.84 13.80 -11.53
N ILE A 188 -3.32 13.76 -10.30
CA ILE A 188 -2.74 14.91 -9.60
C ILE A 188 -1.30 14.52 -9.22
N GLU A 189 -0.33 15.32 -9.62
CA GLU A 189 1.05 15.21 -9.16
C GLU A 189 1.24 16.11 -7.94
N VAL A 190 1.77 15.54 -6.85
CA VAL A 190 2.11 16.28 -5.63
C VAL A 190 3.59 16.13 -5.30
N THR A 191 4.17 17.20 -4.78
CA THR A 191 5.52 17.21 -4.19
C THR A 191 5.38 17.10 -2.67
N LEU A 192 6.28 16.31 -2.06
CA LEU A 192 6.30 16.03 -0.62
C LEU A 192 7.03 17.13 0.15
#